data_a594fd0d6b4e99a3cb1cf3ebffb65a67
#
_entry.id   a594fd0d6b4e99a3cb1cf3ebffb65a67
#
_cell.length_a   1.000
_cell.length_b   1.000
_cell.length_c   1.000
_cell.angle_alpha   90.00
_cell.angle_beta   90.00
_cell.angle_gamma   90.00
#
_symmetry.space_group_name_H-M   'P 1'
#
loop_
_entity.id
_entity.type
_entity.pdbx_description
1 polymer ?
#
loop_
_entity_poly.entity_id
_entity_poly.type
_entity_poly.pdbx_seq_one_letter_code
_entity_poly.pdbx_strand_id
1 'polypeptide(L)'
;GSGRRMSIRLTLCDSGGKEGVTANAYDFVRWLRRGDDPETADKDQGVYKWEPGLAQRFLLIKGASTRAAPRAAIGYPDSQRKDRAAGARGEIAVLMINTDLLKDMLDKMLDRTEPGGRINFPDWLDDNFYTELTVEIKDPNKGWLNPRNYRNESWDLLVYYLAGTLTKLIGLEHIVWETPPGWAEEWDRNDLVFNPVEQEKPFAESKTKKKLSALAGNLA
;
A
#
# COMPACT_ATOMS: atom_id res chain seq x y z
N GLY A 1 -20.70 16.51 -8.03
CA GLY A 1 -19.56 16.49 -7.10
C GLY A 1 -18.58 17.60 -7.39
N SER A 2 -17.65 17.88 -6.49
CA SER A 2 -16.67 18.98 -6.56
C SER A 2 -15.64 18.86 -7.70
N GLY A 3 -15.55 17.69 -8.34
CA GLY A 3 -14.49 17.38 -9.33
C GLY A 3 -13.11 17.12 -8.73
N ARG A 4 -12.93 17.38 -7.44
CA ARG A 4 -11.66 17.12 -6.74
C ARG A 4 -11.40 15.61 -6.62
N ARG A 5 -10.12 15.24 -6.56
CA ARG A 5 -9.63 13.87 -6.40
C ARG A 5 -8.74 13.76 -5.18
N MET A 6 -8.57 12.56 -4.66
CA MET A 6 -7.65 12.25 -3.58
C MET A 6 -6.66 11.20 -4.08
N SER A 7 -5.38 11.45 -3.86
CA SER A 7 -4.33 10.47 -4.19
C SER A 7 -4.39 9.26 -3.24
N ILE A 8 -4.10 8.07 -3.79
CA ILE A 8 -3.96 6.85 -2.98
C ILE A 8 -2.67 6.96 -2.16
N ARG A 9 -2.81 6.87 -0.83
CA ARG A 9 -1.68 6.97 0.09
C ARG A 9 -0.78 5.73 0.10
N LEU A 10 -1.38 4.55 0.00
CA LEU A 10 -0.68 3.27 0.00
C LEU A 10 -1.46 2.26 -0.83
N THR A 11 -0.77 1.58 -1.72
CA THR A 11 -1.28 0.41 -2.44
C THR A 11 -0.54 -0.82 -1.95
N LEU A 12 -1.28 -1.84 -1.54
CA LEU A 12 -0.75 -3.15 -1.19
C LEU A 12 -1.11 -4.15 -2.28
N CYS A 13 -0.14 -4.97 -2.67
CA CYS A 13 -0.35 -6.03 -3.65
C CYS A 13 0.15 -7.36 -3.10
N ASP A 14 -0.71 -8.38 -3.07
CA ASP A 14 -0.28 -9.72 -2.68
C ASP A 14 0.78 -10.24 -3.66
N SER A 15 1.86 -10.72 -3.10
CA SER A 15 2.99 -11.32 -3.81
C SER A 15 3.15 -12.81 -3.53
N GLY A 16 2.20 -13.40 -2.77
CA GLY A 16 2.13 -14.83 -2.52
C GLY A 16 1.39 -15.59 -3.63
N GLY A 17 1.30 -16.89 -3.48
CA GLY A 17 0.45 -17.74 -4.33
C GLY A 17 1.23 -18.69 -5.24
N LYS A 18 0.68 -18.95 -6.44
CA LYS A 18 1.18 -19.95 -7.40
C LYS A 18 2.56 -19.59 -7.95
N GLU A 19 3.22 -20.58 -8.52
CA GLU A 19 4.49 -20.38 -9.22
C GLU A 19 4.42 -19.23 -10.24
N GLY A 20 5.45 -18.39 -10.26
CA GLY A 20 5.53 -17.22 -11.14
C GLY A 20 4.91 -15.93 -10.57
N VAL A 21 3.90 -15.98 -9.70
CA VAL A 21 3.23 -14.79 -9.15
C VAL A 21 4.23 -13.90 -8.42
N THR A 22 5.03 -14.47 -7.54
CA THR A 22 6.04 -13.73 -6.77
C THR A 22 7.09 -13.07 -7.67
N ALA A 23 7.57 -13.77 -8.70
CA ALA A 23 8.55 -13.22 -9.64
C ALA A 23 7.97 -12.05 -10.43
N ASN A 24 6.76 -12.18 -10.95
CA ASN A 24 6.06 -11.12 -11.68
C ASN A 24 5.82 -9.89 -10.80
N ALA A 25 5.47 -10.09 -9.51
CA ALA A 25 5.28 -9.01 -8.56
C ALA A 25 6.59 -8.23 -8.31
N TYR A 26 7.72 -8.94 -8.19
CA TYR A 26 9.03 -8.31 -8.05
C TYR A 26 9.45 -7.53 -9.29
N ASP A 27 9.21 -8.08 -10.48
CA ASP A 27 9.50 -7.40 -11.73
C ASP A 27 8.63 -6.16 -11.93
N PHE A 28 7.38 -6.21 -11.51
CA PHE A 28 6.50 -5.06 -11.51
C PHE A 28 7.03 -3.93 -10.59
N VAL A 29 7.49 -4.26 -9.38
CA VAL A 29 8.10 -3.25 -8.48
C VAL A 29 9.35 -2.64 -9.10
N ARG A 30 10.21 -3.45 -9.73
CA ARG A 30 11.39 -2.95 -10.45
C ARG A 30 11.00 -1.99 -11.57
N TRP A 31 9.96 -2.37 -12.31
CA TRP A 31 9.42 -1.54 -13.39
C TRP A 31 8.88 -0.21 -12.85
N LEU A 32 8.10 -0.22 -11.74
CA LEU A 32 7.63 1.00 -11.07
C LEU A 32 8.81 1.92 -10.67
N ARG A 33 9.85 1.36 -10.06
CA ARG A 33 11.02 2.12 -9.60
C ARG A 33 11.77 2.79 -10.76
N ARG A 34 11.90 2.12 -11.90
CA ARG A 34 12.49 2.73 -13.11
C ARG A 34 11.65 3.88 -13.64
N GLY A 35 10.33 3.79 -13.54
CA GLY A 35 9.43 4.85 -13.94
C GLY A 35 9.51 6.10 -13.06
N ASP A 36 9.79 5.93 -11.78
CA ASP A 36 9.95 7.06 -10.84
C ASP A 36 11.32 7.75 -10.98
N ASP A 37 12.30 7.12 -11.64
CA ASP A 37 13.62 7.71 -11.89
C ASP A 37 13.57 8.59 -13.17
N PRO A 38 13.79 9.91 -13.04
CA PRO A 38 13.74 10.83 -14.19
C PRO A 38 14.73 10.50 -15.30
N GLU A 39 15.85 9.80 -14.99
CA GLU A 39 16.88 9.43 -15.97
C GLU A 39 16.49 8.19 -16.76
N THR A 40 15.75 7.26 -16.13
CA THR A 40 15.38 5.96 -16.70
C THR A 40 13.91 5.86 -17.10
N ALA A 41 13.08 6.86 -16.75
CA ALA A 41 11.67 6.89 -17.09
C ALA A 41 11.48 6.89 -18.60
N ASP A 42 10.91 5.80 -19.12
CA ASP A 42 10.51 5.73 -20.52
C ASP A 42 9.32 6.68 -20.75
N LYS A 43 9.58 7.75 -21.49
CA LYS A 43 8.60 8.82 -21.77
C LYS A 43 7.38 8.33 -22.53
N ASP A 44 7.46 7.16 -23.16
CA ASP A 44 6.37 6.57 -23.95
C ASP A 44 5.48 5.62 -23.13
N GLN A 45 5.89 5.20 -21.94
CA GLN A 45 5.07 4.36 -21.07
C GLN A 45 4.19 5.21 -20.17
N GLY A 46 2.98 5.51 -20.63
CA GLY A 46 2.03 6.49 -20.10
C GLY A 46 1.61 6.42 -18.62
N VAL A 47 1.99 5.38 -17.86
CA VAL A 47 1.58 5.21 -16.47
C VAL A 47 2.29 6.18 -15.51
N TYR A 48 3.48 6.61 -15.82
CA TYR A 48 4.34 7.42 -14.93
C TYR A 48 4.13 8.92 -14.99
N LYS A 49 3.47 9.40 -16.03
CA LYS A 49 3.16 10.84 -16.15
C LYS A 49 2.15 11.33 -15.11
N TRP A 50 1.45 10.39 -14.42
CA TRP A 50 0.26 10.72 -13.64
C TRP A 50 0.46 10.83 -12.14
N GLU A 51 1.43 10.10 -11.56
CA GLU A 51 1.68 10.12 -10.11
C GLU A 51 3.17 9.93 -9.77
N PRO A 52 3.94 11.00 -9.69
CA PRO A 52 5.30 10.93 -9.17
C PRO A 52 5.33 10.28 -7.77
N GLY A 53 6.29 9.39 -7.52
CA GLY A 53 6.43 8.71 -6.24
C GLY A 53 5.50 7.50 -6.05
N LEU A 54 4.90 6.96 -7.12
CA LEU A 54 4.05 5.78 -7.04
C LEU A 54 4.80 4.57 -6.47
N ALA A 55 6.06 4.35 -6.85
CA ALA A 55 6.88 3.25 -6.33
C ALA A 55 7.09 3.34 -4.81
N GLN A 56 7.08 4.53 -4.24
CA GLN A 56 7.23 4.74 -2.79
C GLN A 56 5.94 4.43 -2.01
N ARG A 57 4.80 4.44 -2.69
CA ARG A 57 3.46 4.19 -2.14
C ARG A 57 2.91 2.82 -2.52
N PHE A 58 3.68 2.04 -3.27
CA PHE A 58 3.34 0.68 -3.67
C PHE A 58 4.21 -0.32 -2.90
N LEU A 59 3.57 -1.24 -2.17
CA LEU A 59 4.26 -2.20 -1.32
C LEU A 59 3.68 -3.60 -1.56
N LEU A 60 4.56 -4.55 -1.78
CA LEU A 60 4.16 -5.96 -1.81
C LEU A 60 3.86 -6.44 -0.40
N ILE A 61 2.89 -7.35 -0.29
CA ILE A 61 2.50 -7.97 0.97
C ILE A 61 2.59 -9.50 0.84
N LYS A 62 2.92 -10.18 1.93
CA LYS A 62 2.99 -11.64 2.00
C LYS A 62 2.80 -12.14 3.42
N GLY A 63 2.10 -13.25 3.58
CA GLY A 63 2.02 -13.97 4.85
C GLY A 63 3.39 -14.45 5.33
N ALA A 64 3.69 -14.27 6.60
CA ALA A 64 4.88 -14.81 7.24
C ALA A 64 4.74 -16.33 7.43
N SER A 65 5.85 -17.04 7.31
CA SER A 65 5.89 -18.50 7.46
C SER A 65 5.88 -18.99 8.90
N THR A 66 6.04 -18.09 9.88
CA THR A 66 6.09 -18.43 11.30
C THR A 66 5.03 -17.71 12.11
N ARG A 67 4.40 -18.42 13.04
CA ARG A 67 3.42 -17.86 13.98
C ARG A 67 4.04 -16.87 14.99
N ALA A 68 5.36 -16.91 15.19
CA ALA A 68 6.06 -15.98 16.06
C ALA A 68 6.40 -14.63 15.35
N ALA A 69 6.03 -14.47 14.09
CA ALA A 69 6.25 -13.22 13.36
C ALA A 69 5.48 -12.06 14.00
N PRO A 70 6.02 -10.83 13.95
CA PRO A 70 5.28 -9.65 14.37
C PRO A 70 4.04 -9.45 13.47
N ARG A 71 3.06 -8.64 13.94
CA ARG A 71 1.83 -8.33 13.19
C ARG A 71 2.11 -7.92 11.76
N ALA A 72 3.07 -7.01 11.58
CA ALA A 72 3.55 -6.56 10.27
C ALA A 72 4.99 -6.07 10.40
N ALA A 73 5.85 -6.43 9.46
CA ALA A 73 7.24 -5.97 9.40
C ALA A 73 7.73 -5.93 7.95
N ILE A 74 8.56 -4.96 7.62
CA ILE A 74 9.23 -4.95 6.33
C ILE A 74 10.33 -6.00 6.32
N GLY A 75 10.26 -6.91 5.37
CA GLY A 75 11.30 -7.88 5.07
C GLY A 75 11.91 -7.63 3.69
N TYR A 76 13.10 -8.18 3.50
CA TYR A 76 13.81 -8.15 2.21
C TYR A 76 14.11 -9.60 1.80
N PRO A 77 13.19 -10.26 1.08
CA PRO A 77 13.39 -11.64 0.66
C PRO A 77 14.70 -11.83 -0.10
N ASP A 78 15.28 -13.02 0.05
CA ASP A 78 16.54 -13.42 -0.61
C ASP A 78 17.78 -12.55 -0.29
N SER A 79 17.75 -11.75 0.77
CA SER A 79 18.87 -10.88 1.15
C SER A 79 20.16 -11.67 1.46
N GLN A 80 20.05 -12.92 1.89
CA GLN A 80 21.18 -13.81 2.19
C GLN A 80 21.57 -14.71 0.99
N ARG A 81 20.81 -14.72 -0.09
CA ARG A 81 21.07 -15.55 -1.26
C ARG A 81 22.02 -14.86 -2.23
N LYS A 82 23.08 -15.58 -2.61
CA LYS A 82 24.08 -15.11 -3.56
C LYS A 82 23.83 -15.61 -5.00
N ASP A 83 22.92 -16.56 -5.19
CA ASP A 83 22.65 -17.13 -6.50
C ASP A 83 21.83 -16.15 -7.37
N ARG A 84 22.03 -16.21 -8.68
CA ARG A 84 21.34 -15.35 -9.66
C ARG A 84 19.85 -15.69 -9.81
N ALA A 85 19.42 -16.88 -9.34
CA ALA A 85 18.03 -17.31 -9.39
C ALA A 85 17.18 -16.71 -8.25
N ALA A 86 17.82 -16.05 -7.28
CA ALA A 86 17.10 -15.36 -6.20
C ALA A 86 16.24 -14.23 -6.78
N GLY A 87 14.93 -14.34 -6.66
CA GLY A 87 13.98 -13.40 -7.27
C GLY A 87 14.11 -11.96 -6.76
N ALA A 88 14.13 -11.77 -5.44
CA ALA A 88 14.17 -10.44 -4.81
C ALA A 88 15.57 -9.90 -4.57
N ARG A 89 16.56 -10.76 -4.38
CA ARG A 89 17.98 -10.42 -4.11
C ARG A 89 18.20 -9.40 -2.98
N GLY A 90 17.25 -9.32 -2.03
CA GLY A 90 17.31 -8.35 -0.93
C GLY A 90 17.01 -6.90 -1.30
N GLU A 91 16.62 -6.61 -2.54
CA GLU A 91 16.32 -5.24 -3.00
C GLU A 91 14.84 -4.88 -2.95
N ILE A 92 13.96 -5.88 -2.93
CA ILE A 92 12.50 -5.69 -2.91
C ILE A 92 12.00 -5.71 -1.47
N ALA A 93 11.45 -4.60 -1.02
CA ALA A 93 10.76 -4.54 0.26
C ALA A 93 9.40 -5.23 0.15
N VAL A 94 9.10 -6.12 1.08
CA VAL A 94 7.82 -6.84 1.21
C VAL A 94 7.30 -6.67 2.62
N LEU A 95 6.05 -6.30 2.77
CA LEU A 95 5.37 -6.29 4.07
C LEU A 95 5.03 -7.73 4.46
N MET A 96 5.82 -8.29 5.34
CA MET A 96 5.58 -9.61 5.93
C MET A 96 4.56 -9.48 7.05
N ILE A 97 3.47 -10.24 6.99
CA ILE A 97 2.38 -10.13 7.94
C ILE A 97 2.12 -11.46 8.66
N ASN A 98 1.79 -11.36 9.94
CA ASN A 98 1.25 -12.48 10.68
C ASN A 98 -0.28 -12.53 10.47
N THR A 99 -0.69 -13.32 9.50
CA THR A 99 -2.08 -13.40 9.06
C THR A 99 -3.01 -13.82 10.20
N ASP A 100 -2.61 -14.79 11.05
CA ASP A 100 -3.43 -15.26 12.17
C ASP A 100 -3.67 -14.14 13.19
N LEU A 101 -2.62 -13.38 13.56
CA LEU A 101 -2.77 -12.26 14.49
C LEU A 101 -3.64 -11.13 13.93
N LEU A 102 -3.50 -10.84 12.66
CA LEU A 102 -4.30 -9.79 12.00
C LEU A 102 -5.76 -10.21 11.86
N LYS A 103 -6.02 -11.47 11.54
CA LYS A 103 -7.38 -12.04 11.52
C LYS A 103 -8.01 -11.99 12.91
N ASP A 104 -7.26 -12.31 13.96
CA ASP A 104 -7.74 -12.18 15.36
C ASP A 104 -8.08 -10.74 15.75
N MET A 105 -7.30 -9.78 15.27
CA MET A 105 -7.57 -8.37 15.52
C MET A 105 -8.81 -7.91 14.74
N LEU A 106 -8.91 -8.30 13.47
CA LEU A 106 -10.04 -7.94 12.61
C LEU A 106 -11.35 -8.51 13.12
N ASP A 107 -11.38 -9.77 13.52
CA ASP A 107 -12.52 -10.45 14.13
C ASP A 107 -13.04 -9.66 15.34
N LYS A 108 -12.16 -9.32 16.27
CA LYS A 108 -12.51 -8.49 17.43
C LYS A 108 -12.96 -7.08 17.07
N MET A 109 -12.48 -6.51 15.98
CA MET A 109 -12.91 -5.18 15.53
C MET A 109 -14.30 -5.24 14.89
N LEU A 110 -14.63 -6.32 14.19
CA LEU A 110 -15.96 -6.54 13.62
C LEU A 110 -17.04 -6.74 14.70
N ASP A 111 -16.68 -7.35 15.83
CA ASP A 111 -17.59 -7.56 16.97
C ASP A 111 -17.87 -6.27 17.76
N ARG A 112 -17.16 -5.17 17.51
CA ARG A 112 -17.35 -3.92 18.25
C ARG A 112 -18.64 -3.22 17.87
N THR A 113 -19.46 -2.94 18.86
CA THR A 113 -20.71 -2.17 18.72
C THR A 113 -20.55 -0.71 19.16
N GLU A 114 -19.60 -0.44 20.07
CA GLU A 114 -19.36 0.89 20.62
C GLU A 114 -18.68 1.83 19.60
N PRO A 115 -18.96 3.14 19.66
CA PRO A 115 -18.24 4.12 18.89
C PRO A 115 -16.73 4.12 19.20
N GLY A 116 -15.93 4.24 18.17
CA GLY A 116 -14.47 4.22 18.30
C GLY A 116 -13.88 2.83 18.08
N GLY A 117 -13.07 2.70 17.05
CA GLY A 117 -12.45 1.43 16.64
C GLY A 117 -13.40 0.44 15.98
N ARG A 118 -14.62 0.84 15.65
CA ARG A 118 -15.57 0.07 14.84
C ARG A 118 -15.24 0.24 13.36
N ILE A 119 -15.32 -0.84 12.61
CA ILE A 119 -15.20 -0.78 11.15
C ILE A 119 -16.54 -0.31 10.57
N ASN A 120 -16.50 0.70 9.73
CA ASN A 120 -17.67 1.15 8.98
C ASN A 120 -17.48 0.78 7.51
N PHE A 121 -18.46 0.14 6.94
CA PHE A 121 -18.49 -0.24 5.54
C PHE A 121 -19.35 0.74 4.74
N PRO A 122 -19.00 1.03 3.47
CA PRO A 122 -19.88 1.77 2.58
C PRO A 122 -21.16 0.97 2.29
N ASP A 123 -22.27 1.68 2.13
CA ASP A 123 -23.61 1.10 1.90
C ASP A 123 -23.80 0.48 0.51
N TRP A 124 -22.87 0.71 -0.41
CA TRP A 124 -22.92 0.16 -1.77
C TRP A 124 -22.25 -1.22 -1.92
N LEU A 125 -21.67 -1.78 -0.85
CA LEU A 125 -21.09 -3.14 -0.88
C LEU A 125 -22.19 -4.19 -0.98
N ASP A 126 -21.98 -5.19 -1.82
CA ASP A 126 -22.93 -6.27 -2.04
C ASP A 126 -22.87 -7.37 -0.96
N ASP A 127 -23.87 -8.25 -0.97
CA ASP A 127 -23.98 -9.35 -0.01
C ASP A 127 -22.82 -10.36 -0.13
N ASN A 128 -22.22 -10.50 -1.32
CA ASN A 128 -21.10 -11.40 -1.53
C ASN A 128 -19.88 -10.94 -0.72
N PHE A 129 -19.65 -9.62 -0.66
CA PHE A 129 -18.59 -9.07 0.18
C PHE A 129 -18.74 -9.54 1.63
N TYR A 130 -19.93 -9.40 2.21
CA TYR A 130 -20.19 -9.79 3.60
C TYR A 130 -20.15 -11.32 3.80
N THR A 131 -20.63 -12.07 2.81
CA THR A 131 -20.55 -13.54 2.84
C THR A 131 -19.10 -14.02 2.95
N GLU A 132 -18.19 -13.42 2.17
CA GLU A 132 -16.76 -13.78 2.19
C GLU A 132 -16.08 -13.49 3.56
N LEU A 133 -16.62 -12.58 4.37
CA LEU A 133 -16.11 -12.32 5.72
C LEU A 133 -16.40 -13.44 6.72
N THR A 134 -17.34 -14.34 6.42
CA THR A 134 -17.84 -15.37 7.34
C THR A 134 -17.47 -16.79 6.95
N VAL A 135 -16.66 -16.97 5.90
CA VAL A 135 -16.33 -18.32 5.38
C VAL A 135 -15.20 -19.00 6.14
N GLU A 136 -14.37 -18.24 6.82
CA GLU A 136 -13.31 -18.78 7.65
C GLU A 136 -13.78 -18.98 9.11
N ILE A 137 -13.23 -19.98 9.76
CA ILE A 137 -13.46 -20.28 11.16
C ILE A 137 -12.13 -20.40 11.89
N LYS A 138 -12.11 -20.00 13.15
CA LYS A 138 -10.92 -20.14 13.99
C LYS A 138 -10.89 -21.49 14.68
N ASP A 139 -9.87 -22.30 14.41
CA ASP A 139 -9.53 -23.50 15.13
C ASP A 139 -8.48 -23.18 16.23
N PRO A 140 -8.68 -23.62 17.48
CA PRO A 140 -7.75 -23.31 18.58
C PRO A 140 -6.29 -23.77 18.34
N ASN A 141 -6.11 -24.84 17.59
CA ASN A 141 -4.79 -25.46 17.35
C ASN A 141 -4.19 -25.10 15.99
N LYS A 142 -5.05 -24.93 14.98
CA LYS A 142 -4.62 -24.76 13.59
C LYS A 142 -4.65 -23.32 13.11
N GLY A 143 -5.29 -22.40 13.85
CA GLY A 143 -5.51 -21.01 13.44
C GLY A 143 -6.74 -20.86 12.56
N TRP A 144 -6.74 -19.87 11.67
CA TRP A 144 -7.86 -19.60 10.76
C TRP A 144 -7.90 -20.60 9.61
N LEU A 145 -9.07 -21.18 9.37
CA LEU A 145 -9.30 -22.22 8.37
C LEU A 145 -10.48 -21.86 7.48
N ASN A 146 -10.33 -22.12 6.19
CA ASN A 146 -11.44 -22.12 5.24
C ASN A 146 -11.82 -23.58 4.87
N PRO A 147 -12.65 -24.26 5.70
CA PRO A 147 -12.84 -25.70 5.59
C PRO A 147 -13.58 -26.13 4.32
N ARG A 148 -14.31 -25.20 3.68
CA ARG A 148 -15.04 -25.46 2.43
C ARG A 148 -14.34 -24.91 1.21
N ASN A 149 -13.18 -24.29 1.39
CA ASN A 149 -12.42 -23.62 0.33
C ASN A 149 -13.28 -22.63 -0.49
N TYR A 150 -14.16 -21.91 0.19
CA TYR A 150 -14.96 -20.87 -0.44
C TYR A 150 -14.10 -19.64 -0.71
N ARG A 151 -14.58 -18.79 -1.60
CA ARG A 151 -13.94 -17.50 -1.85
C ARG A 151 -13.95 -16.65 -0.57
N ASN A 152 -12.79 -16.09 -0.21
CA ASN A 152 -12.55 -15.28 0.99
C ASN A 152 -11.74 -14.01 0.71
N GLU A 153 -11.77 -13.53 -0.52
CA GLU A 153 -10.96 -12.38 -0.97
C GLU A 153 -11.25 -11.13 -0.14
N SER A 154 -12.54 -10.88 0.18
CA SER A 154 -12.95 -9.73 0.99
C SER A 154 -12.34 -9.78 2.40
N TRP A 155 -12.26 -10.98 3.00
CA TRP A 155 -11.61 -11.20 4.28
C TRP A 155 -10.11 -10.92 4.21
N ASP A 156 -9.42 -11.46 3.22
CA ASP A 156 -7.99 -11.25 3.04
C ASP A 156 -7.67 -9.78 2.70
N LEU A 157 -8.50 -9.11 1.91
CA LEU A 157 -8.34 -7.67 1.63
C LEU A 157 -8.47 -6.80 2.88
N LEU A 158 -9.39 -7.13 3.81
CA LEU A 158 -9.49 -6.42 5.09
C LEU A 158 -8.27 -6.67 5.98
N VAL A 159 -7.73 -7.88 5.97
CA VAL A 159 -6.46 -8.20 6.67
C VAL A 159 -5.31 -7.37 6.09
N TYR A 160 -5.22 -7.24 4.76
CA TYR A 160 -4.20 -6.42 4.10
C TYR A 160 -4.40 -4.94 4.40
N TYR A 161 -5.65 -4.45 4.39
CA TYR A 161 -5.96 -3.09 4.80
C TYR A 161 -5.46 -2.82 6.23
N LEU A 162 -5.79 -3.69 7.19
CA LEU A 162 -5.34 -3.57 8.58
C LEU A 162 -3.79 -3.59 8.66
N ALA A 163 -3.12 -4.48 7.93
CA ALA A 163 -1.67 -4.50 7.85
C ALA A 163 -1.10 -3.18 7.32
N GLY A 164 -1.73 -2.60 6.31
CA GLY A 164 -1.36 -1.31 5.73
C GLY A 164 -1.38 -0.17 6.74
N THR A 165 -2.37 -0.16 7.64
CA THR A 165 -2.48 0.86 8.69
C THR A 165 -1.32 0.83 9.69
N LEU A 166 -0.64 -0.33 9.85
CA LEU A 166 0.52 -0.50 10.73
C LEU A 166 1.84 -0.05 10.09
N THR A 167 1.86 0.23 8.79
CA THR A 167 3.07 0.70 8.10
C THR A 167 3.44 2.11 8.54
N LYS A 168 4.73 2.46 8.42
CA LYS A 168 5.21 3.83 8.71
C LYS A 168 4.57 4.89 7.80
N LEU A 169 4.08 4.52 6.62
CA LEU A 169 3.41 5.44 5.69
C LEU A 169 2.04 5.90 6.22
N ILE A 170 1.37 5.06 6.97
CA ILE A 170 0.06 5.34 7.58
C ILE A 170 0.23 5.61 9.08
N GLY A 171 0.83 4.68 9.84
CA GLY A 171 1.12 4.85 11.25
C GLY A 171 -0.12 5.07 12.12
N LEU A 172 -1.24 4.42 11.79
CA LEU A 172 -2.56 4.69 12.39
C LEU A 172 -2.55 4.68 13.92
N GLU A 173 -1.79 3.75 14.53
CA GLU A 173 -1.69 3.61 15.99
C GLU A 173 -0.94 4.78 16.67
N HIS A 174 -0.27 5.62 15.88
CA HIS A 174 0.53 6.74 16.36
C HIS A 174 -0.07 8.11 16.01
N ILE A 175 -1.24 8.15 15.38
CA ILE A 175 -1.92 9.39 15.04
C ILE A 175 -2.55 9.98 16.29
N VAL A 176 -2.19 11.23 16.57
CA VAL A 176 -2.88 12.07 17.56
C VAL A 176 -4.04 12.75 16.82
N TRP A 177 -5.27 12.29 17.07
CA TRP A 177 -6.44 12.69 16.29
C TRP A 177 -6.91 14.14 16.57
N GLU A 178 -6.45 14.74 17.64
CA GLU A 178 -6.65 16.18 17.92
C GLU A 178 -5.82 17.06 16.96
N THR A 179 -4.72 16.53 16.46
CA THR A 179 -3.82 17.18 15.51
C THR A 179 -3.34 16.15 14.47
N PRO A 180 -4.24 15.70 13.59
CA PRO A 180 -3.88 14.66 12.62
C PRO A 180 -2.87 15.19 11.58
N PRO A 181 -2.08 14.30 10.96
CA PRO A 181 -1.23 14.70 9.84
C PRO A 181 -2.09 15.16 8.65
N GLY A 182 -1.57 16.04 7.79
CA GLY A 182 -2.31 16.64 6.69
C GLY A 182 -3.02 15.64 5.77
N TRP A 183 -2.45 14.45 5.56
CA TRP A 183 -3.10 13.39 4.78
C TRP A 183 -4.30 12.71 5.48
N ALA A 184 -4.46 12.88 6.79
CA ALA A 184 -5.58 12.34 7.58
C ALA A 184 -6.58 13.44 8.01
N GLU A 185 -6.38 14.65 7.56
CA GLU A 185 -7.28 15.78 7.78
C GLU A 185 -8.60 15.60 7.03
N GLU A 186 -9.58 16.42 7.40
CA GLU A 186 -10.85 16.54 6.69
C GLU A 186 -10.63 16.91 5.22
N TRP A 187 -11.58 16.55 4.36
CA TRP A 187 -11.47 16.69 2.91
C TRP A 187 -10.94 18.05 2.41
N ASP A 188 -11.35 19.14 3.03
CA ASP A 188 -10.97 20.50 2.60
C ASP A 188 -9.57 20.92 3.07
N ARG A 189 -9.00 20.22 4.04
CA ARG A 189 -7.65 20.46 4.60
C ARG A 189 -6.67 19.34 4.30
N ASN A 190 -7.14 18.30 3.63
CA ASN A 190 -6.36 17.10 3.35
C ASN A 190 -5.35 17.35 2.22
N ASP A 191 -4.08 17.13 2.48
CA ASP A 191 -2.98 17.38 1.55
C ASP A 191 -2.91 16.38 0.37
N LEU A 192 -3.68 15.29 0.43
CA LEU A 192 -3.84 14.35 -0.69
C LEU A 192 -4.96 14.75 -1.66
N VAL A 193 -5.81 15.72 -1.28
CA VAL A 193 -6.92 16.19 -2.11
C VAL A 193 -6.46 17.28 -3.06
N PHE A 194 -6.74 17.13 -4.33
CA PHE A 194 -6.32 18.05 -5.36
C PHE A 194 -7.41 18.28 -6.41
N ASN A 195 -7.28 19.40 -7.14
CA ASN A 195 -8.10 19.69 -8.30
C ASN A 195 -7.33 19.30 -9.57
N PRO A 196 -7.77 18.29 -10.33
CA PRO A 196 -7.04 17.83 -11.52
C PRO A 196 -6.89 18.92 -12.60
N VAL A 197 -7.81 19.87 -12.68
CA VAL A 197 -7.73 20.98 -13.66
C VAL A 197 -6.58 21.94 -13.35
N GLU A 198 -6.20 22.07 -12.08
CA GLU A 198 -5.07 22.93 -11.67
C GLU A 198 -3.71 22.25 -11.91
N GLN A 199 -3.66 20.92 -11.89
CA GLN A 199 -2.43 20.15 -12.11
C GLN A 199 -2.06 20.02 -13.61
N GLU A 200 -3.00 20.24 -14.51
CA GLU A 200 -2.71 20.24 -15.97
C GLU A 200 -1.96 21.48 -16.44
N LYS A 201 -1.81 22.50 -15.59
CA LYS A 201 -0.92 23.63 -15.90
C LYS A 201 0.52 23.12 -15.81
N PRO A 202 1.33 23.25 -16.91
CA PRO A 202 2.73 22.87 -16.84
C PRO A 202 3.39 23.59 -15.68
N PHE A 203 4.14 22.87 -14.87
CA PHE A 203 4.93 23.40 -13.76
C PHE A 203 5.70 24.60 -14.31
N ALA A 204 5.29 25.81 -13.96
CA ALA A 204 6.06 27.00 -14.30
C ALA A 204 7.46 26.78 -13.70
N GLU A 205 8.49 26.75 -14.56
CA GLU A 205 9.89 26.57 -14.14
C GLU A 205 10.14 27.39 -12.87
N SER A 206 10.52 26.68 -11.81
CA SER A 206 10.73 27.35 -10.53
C SER A 206 11.72 28.50 -10.74
N LYS A 207 11.42 29.66 -10.20
CA LYS A 207 12.29 30.86 -10.27
C LYS A 207 13.75 30.59 -9.86
N THR A 208 14.00 29.48 -9.16
CA THR A 208 15.30 28.97 -8.74
C THR A 208 16.11 28.39 -9.90
N LYS A 209 15.48 27.70 -10.87
CA LYS A 209 16.18 27.21 -12.09
C LYS A 209 16.62 28.37 -12.99
N LYS A 210 15.80 29.40 -13.13
CA LYS A 210 16.17 30.62 -13.88
C LYS A 210 17.36 31.36 -13.26
N LYS A 211 17.51 31.37 -11.91
CA LYS A 211 18.67 31.97 -11.25
C LYS A 211 19.97 31.17 -11.45
N LEU A 212 19.89 29.84 -11.48
CA LEU A 212 21.06 28.99 -11.71
C LEU A 212 21.56 29.02 -13.16
N SER A 213 20.67 29.05 -14.16
CA SER A 213 21.06 29.19 -15.56
C SER A 213 21.64 30.58 -15.89
N ALA A 214 21.14 31.63 -15.22
CA ALA A 214 21.70 32.98 -15.37
C ALA A 214 23.08 33.12 -14.71
N LEU A 215 23.35 32.39 -13.60
CA LEU A 215 24.67 32.35 -12.97
C LEU A 215 25.70 31.53 -13.77
N ALA A 216 25.29 30.46 -14.42
CA ALA A 216 26.16 29.67 -15.29
C ALA A 216 26.54 30.39 -16.59
N GLY A 217 25.66 31.27 -17.11
CA GLY A 217 25.93 32.08 -18.30
C GLY A 217 26.90 33.26 -18.08
N ASN A 218 27.18 33.63 -16.82
CA ASN A 218 28.12 34.71 -16.47
C ASN A 218 29.53 34.21 -16.10
N LEU A 219 29.81 32.93 -16.27
CA LEU A 219 31.11 32.27 -15.99
C LEU A 219 31.76 31.65 -17.22
N ALA A 220 31.25 31.98 -18.42
CA ALA A 220 31.82 31.54 -19.71
C ALA A 220 32.53 32.71 -20.46
#